data_71e43edd18afebc9e2ba1e5645ec7476
#
_entry.id   71e43edd18afebc9e2ba1e5645ec7476
#
_cell.length_a   1.000
_cell.length_b   1.000
_cell.length_c   1.000
_cell.angle_alpha   90.00
_cell.angle_beta   90.00
_cell.angle_gamma   90.00
#
_symmetry.space_group_name_H-M   'P 1'
#
loop_
_entity.id
_entity.type
_entity.pdbx_description
1 polymer ?
#
loop_
_entity_poly.entity_id
_entity_poly.type
_entity_poly.pdbx_seq_one_letter_code
_entity_poly.pdbx_strand_id
1 'polypeptide(L)'
;MKNLNLIFAWVCLLFISTACNDVEPSISSLPVPTSKPYSINREGYAYFRIPTMVITNSGTILAFAEGRRNGPEDEGDIDIVLKRSTDKGKTWGPLITVKDD
;
A
#
# COMPACT_ATOMS: atom_id res chain seq x y z
N MET A 1 -56.17 31.29 -3.17
CA MET A 1 -55.00 31.84 -2.49
C MET A 1 -54.48 30.93 -1.37
N LYS A 2 -55.29 30.16 -0.73
CA LYS A 2 -54.83 29.24 0.33
C LYS A 2 -54.07 28.02 -0.17
N ASN A 3 -54.17 27.67 -1.44
CA ASN A 3 -53.53 26.50 -2.03
C ASN A 3 -52.06 26.74 -2.43
N LEU A 4 -51.66 27.99 -2.56
CA LEU A 4 -50.27 28.31 -2.92
C LEU A 4 -49.28 28.04 -1.78
N ASN A 5 -49.71 28.22 -0.54
CA ASN A 5 -48.85 27.99 0.61
C ASN A 5 -48.56 26.52 0.90
N LEU A 6 -49.48 25.66 0.52
CA LEU A 6 -49.28 24.20 0.65
C LEU A 6 -48.27 23.63 -0.35
N ILE A 7 -48.21 24.24 -1.54
CA ILE A 7 -47.25 23.78 -2.58
C ILE A 7 -45.83 24.18 -2.21
N PHE A 8 -45.59 25.31 -1.57
CA PHE A 8 -44.30 25.74 -1.09
C PHE A 8 -43.73 24.85 0.02
N ALA A 9 -44.59 24.39 0.92
CA ALA A 9 -44.18 23.49 1.98
C ALA A 9 -43.74 22.11 1.44
N TRP A 10 -44.32 21.65 0.37
CA TRP A 10 -43.99 20.40 -0.29
C TRP A 10 -42.64 20.45 -1.00
N VAL A 11 -42.31 21.55 -1.63
CA VAL A 11 -41.04 21.73 -2.33
C VAL A 11 -39.88 21.79 -1.35
N CYS A 12 -40.05 22.36 -0.17
CA CYS A 12 -39.01 22.38 0.87
C CYS A 12 -38.70 20.98 1.43
N LEU A 13 -39.69 20.09 1.52
CA LEU A 13 -39.48 18.72 2.01
C LEU A 13 -38.71 17.84 1.04
N LEU A 14 -38.86 18.07 -0.26
CA LEU A 14 -38.15 17.34 -1.30
C LEU A 14 -36.67 17.70 -1.35
N PHE A 15 -36.28 18.90 -0.99
CA PHE A 15 -34.87 19.31 -0.96
C PHE A 15 -34.07 18.68 0.17
N ILE A 16 -34.70 18.36 1.29
CA ILE A 16 -34.00 17.80 2.45
C ILE A 16 -33.66 16.31 2.25
N SER A 17 -34.46 15.59 1.47
CA SER A 17 -34.24 14.15 1.25
C SER A 17 -33.14 13.84 0.24
N THR A 18 -32.71 14.77 -0.61
CA THR A 18 -31.66 14.57 -1.58
C THR A 18 -30.28 14.91 -1.05
N ALA A 19 -30.15 15.64 0.05
CA ALA A 19 -28.87 16.04 0.62
C ALA A 19 -28.16 14.93 1.42
N CYS A 20 -28.86 13.87 1.80
CA CYS A 20 -28.30 12.79 2.62
C CYS A 20 -27.64 11.65 1.84
N ASN A 21 -27.74 11.65 0.50
CA ASN A 21 -27.27 10.52 -0.33
C ASN A 21 -25.90 10.72 -0.97
N ASP A 22 -25.29 11.90 -0.84
CA ASP A 22 -24.07 12.25 -1.56
C ASP A 22 -22.79 12.19 -0.71
N VAL A 23 -22.82 11.57 0.48
CA VAL A 23 -21.72 11.64 1.44
C VAL A 23 -20.99 10.33 1.62
N GLU A 24 -20.88 9.52 0.59
CA GLU A 24 -19.97 8.39 0.63
C GLU A 24 -18.68 8.77 -0.12
N PRO A 25 -17.62 9.23 0.56
CA PRO A 25 -16.33 9.32 -0.09
C PRO A 25 -15.88 7.88 -0.38
N SER A 26 -15.96 7.47 -1.62
CA SER A 26 -15.38 6.21 -2.04
C SER A 26 -13.87 6.32 -1.93
N ILE A 27 -13.31 5.92 -0.80
CA ILE A 27 -11.87 5.78 -0.57
C ILE A 27 -11.25 4.79 -1.57
N SER A 28 -12.09 4.00 -2.23
CA SER A 28 -11.67 3.01 -3.23
C SER A 28 -11.16 3.58 -4.55
N SER A 29 -11.26 4.89 -4.77
CA SER A 29 -10.84 5.51 -6.04
C SER A 29 -9.44 6.11 -6.03
N LEU A 30 -8.77 6.17 -4.88
CA LEU A 30 -7.39 6.65 -4.83
C LEU A 30 -6.44 5.51 -5.21
N PRO A 31 -5.58 5.71 -6.21
CA PRO A 31 -4.59 4.70 -6.55
C PRO A 31 -3.67 4.49 -5.35
N VAL A 32 -3.64 3.28 -4.83
CA VAL A 32 -2.65 2.91 -3.82
C VAL A 32 -1.28 2.88 -4.50
N PRO A 33 -0.35 3.76 -4.11
CA PRO A 33 0.98 3.71 -4.68
C PRO A 33 1.61 2.37 -4.33
N THR A 34 1.97 1.60 -5.36
CA THR A 34 2.63 0.31 -5.19
C THR A 34 4.07 0.40 -5.65
N SER A 35 4.97 -0.05 -4.82
CA SER A 35 6.37 -0.24 -5.18
C SER A 35 6.81 -1.63 -4.77
N LYS A 36 7.84 -2.15 -5.44
CA LYS A 36 8.39 -3.47 -5.15
C LYS A 36 9.83 -3.32 -4.69
N PRO A 37 10.14 -3.63 -3.42
CA PRO A 37 11.53 -3.59 -2.97
C PRO A 37 12.40 -4.63 -3.67
N TYR A 38 11.83 -5.76 -4.06
CA TYR A 38 12.56 -6.88 -4.66
C TYR A 38 11.94 -7.33 -5.97
N SER A 39 12.79 -7.76 -6.90
CA SER A 39 12.39 -8.37 -8.17
C SER A 39 13.29 -9.57 -8.47
N ILE A 40 12.72 -10.63 -9.00
CA ILE A 40 13.46 -11.84 -9.35
C ILE A 40 14.56 -11.54 -10.40
N ASN A 41 15.62 -12.31 -10.37
CA ASN A 41 16.79 -12.16 -11.24
C ASN A 41 17.43 -10.77 -11.16
N ARG A 42 17.44 -10.16 -9.97
CA ARG A 42 18.06 -8.86 -9.72
C ARG A 42 19.05 -8.93 -8.56
N GLU A 43 20.04 -8.06 -8.61
CA GLU A 43 20.99 -7.81 -7.52
C GLU A 43 21.75 -9.07 -7.06
N GLY A 44 21.96 -10.02 -7.96
CA GLY A 44 22.72 -11.25 -7.69
C GLY A 44 21.87 -12.41 -7.16
N TYR A 45 20.55 -12.24 -7.08
CA TYR A 45 19.64 -13.28 -6.57
C TYR A 45 18.63 -13.70 -7.65
N ALA A 46 18.46 -15.01 -7.80
CA ALA A 46 17.45 -15.56 -8.71
C ALA A 46 16.04 -15.32 -8.16
N TYR A 47 15.86 -15.48 -6.85
CA TYR A 47 14.56 -15.30 -6.20
C TYR A 47 14.68 -14.56 -4.87
N PHE A 48 13.57 -13.95 -4.48
CA PHE A 48 13.37 -13.42 -3.12
C PHE A 48 12.10 -14.05 -2.55
N ARG A 49 12.19 -14.55 -1.32
CA ARG A 49 11.06 -15.20 -0.63
C ARG A 49 11.01 -14.77 0.83
N ILE A 50 9.93 -15.16 1.51
CA ILE A 50 9.70 -14.91 2.93
C ILE A 50 9.86 -13.42 3.29
N PRO A 51 9.09 -12.52 2.66
CA PRO A 51 9.21 -11.10 2.95
C PRO A 51 8.66 -10.75 4.33
N THR A 52 9.33 -9.83 5.00
CA THR A 52 8.92 -9.27 6.28
C THR A 52 9.18 -7.76 6.29
N MET A 53 8.30 -6.99 6.88
CA MET A 53 8.47 -5.55 7.02
C MET A 53 8.39 -5.11 8.47
N VAL A 54 9.21 -4.11 8.80
CA VAL A 54 9.19 -3.40 10.08
C VAL A 54 9.22 -1.91 9.80
N ILE A 55 8.44 -1.14 10.56
CA ILE A 55 8.48 0.32 10.53
C ILE A 55 9.13 0.80 11.81
N THR A 56 10.20 1.59 11.67
CA THR A 56 10.91 2.16 12.83
C THR A 56 10.13 3.33 13.41
N ASN A 57 10.49 3.77 14.61
CA ASN A 57 9.87 4.94 15.25
C ASN A 57 10.03 6.22 14.44
N SER A 58 11.07 6.32 13.63
CA SER A 58 11.30 7.45 12.71
C SER A 58 10.52 7.34 11.39
N GLY A 59 9.75 6.27 11.18
CA GLY A 59 8.96 6.05 9.97
C GLY A 59 9.72 5.40 8.83
N THR A 60 10.96 4.95 9.04
CA THR A 60 11.70 4.19 8.03
C THR A 60 11.12 2.78 7.90
N ILE A 61 10.83 2.36 6.68
CA ILE A 61 10.39 0.99 6.41
C ILE A 61 11.62 0.13 6.12
N LEU A 62 11.73 -0.98 6.85
CA LEU A 62 12.73 -2.01 6.65
C LEU A 62 12.06 -3.22 6.01
N ALA A 63 12.42 -3.53 4.77
CA ALA A 63 11.91 -4.71 4.07
C ALA A 63 13.00 -5.79 4.05
N PHE A 64 12.74 -6.89 4.74
CA PHE A 64 13.61 -8.05 4.78
C PHE A 64 13.12 -9.12 3.82
N ALA A 65 14.01 -9.91 3.30
CA ALA A 65 13.68 -11.09 2.51
C ALA A 65 14.81 -12.11 2.57
N GLU A 66 14.51 -13.34 2.17
CA GLU A 66 15.53 -14.31 1.80
C GLU A 66 15.91 -14.07 0.34
N GLY A 67 17.16 -13.73 0.10
CA GLY A 67 17.75 -13.68 -1.23
C GLY A 67 18.31 -15.05 -1.59
N ARG A 68 17.74 -15.71 -2.58
CA ARG A 68 18.11 -17.07 -3.03
C ARG A 68 18.87 -17.00 -4.33
N ARG A 69 20.11 -17.41 -4.32
CA ARG A 69 21.00 -17.30 -5.48
C ARG A 69 20.69 -18.30 -6.57
N ASN A 70 20.32 -19.53 -6.19
CA ASN A 70 20.24 -20.66 -7.11
C ASN A 70 18.83 -20.96 -7.63
N GLY A 71 17.78 -20.54 -6.91
CA GLY A 71 16.41 -20.85 -7.29
C GLY A 71 15.41 -20.65 -6.15
N PRO A 72 14.16 -21.09 -6.34
CA PRO A 72 13.09 -20.88 -5.36
C PRO A 72 13.10 -21.89 -4.20
N GLU A 73 13.98 -22.88 -4.25
CA GLU A 73 14.06 -23.97 -3.27
C GLU A 73 14.45 -23.45 -1.89
N ASP A 74 14.09 -24.19 -0.84
CA ASP A 74 14.41 -23.87 0.55
C ASP A 74 15.82 -24.35 0.95
N GLU A 75 16.62 -24.74 -0.01
CA GLU A 75 17.98 -25.22 0.14
C GLU A 75 18.95 -24.41 -0.72
N GLY A 76 20.22 -24.40 -0.36
CA GLY A 76 21.28 -23.76 -1.12
C GLY A 76 21.73 -22.46 -0.52
N ASP A 77 22.29 -21.60 -1.35
CA ASP A 77 22.84 -20.31 -0.96
C ASP A 77 21.71 -19.29 -0.73
N ILE A 78 21.37 -19.07 0.53
CA ILE A 78 20.25 -18.21 0.96
C ILE A 78 20.77 -17.16 1.95
N ASP A 79 20.76 -15.92 1.53
CA ASP A 79 21.14 -14.77 2.36
C ASP A 79 19.90 -14.10 2.95
N ILE A 80 20.06 -13.48 4.11
CA ILE A 80 19.06 -12.54 4.61
C ILE A 80 19.44 -11.14 4.13
N VAL A 81 18.53 -10.54 3.40
CA VAL A 81 18.74 -9.23 2.79
C VAL A 81 17.75 -8.20 3.29
N LEU A 82 18.11 -6.93 3.17
CA LEU A 82 17.34 -5.80 3.66
C LEU A 82 17.37 -4.67 2.63
N LYS A 83 16.23 -4.04 2.41
CA LYS A 83 16.13 -2.72 1.79
C LYS A 83 15.40 -1.75 2.70
N ARG A 84 15.73 -0.48 2.61
CA ARG A 84 15.16 0.59 3.43
C ARG A 84 14.42 1.58 2.56
N SER A 85 13.29 2.07 3.05
CA SER A 85 12.58 3.20 2.46
C SER A 85 12.38 4.29 3.50
N THR A 86 12.77 5.51 3.15
CA THR A 86 12.57 6.71 3.99
C THR A 86 11.45 7.60 3.49
N ASP A 87 10.78 7.22 2.40
CA ASP A 87 9.71 7.98 1.74
C ASP A 87 8.37 7.23 1.71
N LYS A 88 8.09 6.47 2.76
CA LYS A 88 6.85 5.70 2.94
C LYS A 88 6.64 4.61 1.89
N GLY A 89 7.72 3.98 1.43
CA GLY A 89 7.67 2.88 0.47
C GLY A 89 7.58 3.30 -0.99
N LYS A 90 7.77 4.57 -1.31
CA LYS A 90 7.78 5.04 -2.70
C LYS A 90 9.02 4.59 -3.44
N THR A 91 10.18 4.72 -2.79
CA THR A 91 11.47 4.27 -3.32
C THR A 91 12.23 3.47 -2.27
N TRP A 92 13.17 2.65 -2.72
CA TRP A 92 13.95 1.74 -1.88
C TRP A 92 15.43 1.98 -2.09
N GLY A 93 16.17 1.98 -0.99
CA GLY A 93 17.63 2.10 -1.01
C GLY A 93 18.32 0.84 -1.56
N PRO A 94 19.65 0.82 -1.56
CA PRO A 94 20.42 -0.33 -2.04
C PRO A 94 20.19 -1.56 -1.16
N LEU A 95 20.37 -2.74 -1.75
CA LEU A 95 20.30 -4.00 -1.03
C LEU A 95 21.45 -4.12 -0.04
N ILE A 96 21.12 -4.50 1.17
CA ILE A 96 22.06 -4.75 2.27
C ILE A 96 21.97 -6.23 2.62
N THR A 97 23.10 -6.93 2.62
CA THR A 97 23.17 -8.30 3.13
C THR A 97 23.30 -8.24 4.65
N VAL A 98 22.30 -8.77 5.34
CA VAL A 98 22.26 -8.82 6.81
C VAL A 98 22.99 -10.04 7.31
N LYS A 99 22.77 -11.17 6.65
CA LYS A 99 23.45 -12.43 6.93
C LYS A 99 23.73 -13.14 5.61
N ASP A 100 24.96 -13.50 5.42
CA ASP A 100 25.46 -14.32 4.33
C ASP A 100 25.61 -15.76 4.85
N ASP A 101 25.04 -16.68 4.14
CA ASP A 101 25.04 -18.10 4.56
C ASP A 101 26.25 -18.85 4.01
#